data_4458aceabe7b0d0c0a2ba1dacc4b61c6
#
_entry.id   4458aceabe7b0d0c0a2ba1dacc4b61c6
#
_cell.length_a   1.000
_cell.length_b   1.000
_cell.length_c   1.000
_cell.angle_alpha   90.00
_cell.angle_beta   90.00
_cell.angle_gamma   90.00
#
_symmetry.space_group_name_H-M   'P 1'
#
loop_
_entity.id
_entity.type
_entity.pdbx_description
1 polymer ?
#
loop_
_entity_poly.entity_id
_entity_poly.type
_entity_poly.pdbx_seq_one_letter_code
_entity_poly.pdbx_strand_id
1 'polypeptide(L)'
;MILSSNAAELEKAIRERRSVRTFEDREVWKEDLDKLEAFIQELDDPFDKKIEYRFLKAKEHKLTSPVLSGEDLYLAGKVKKGHLSDVAFGYSLEQIVLYAWQQRIGTVWIAGTLNRDAFEKAIGLQPDEVMPAVTPIGYIAKKMALRETLMRKGVKADTRLPFEKLFFKDGFGTPLTDDGGDICKALEMLRFAPSAVNKQPWRAVVSGDTVHFYEKKDKGYDHGEDGDLQKVDVGIGLAHFVLMTKALGINGSLEEADPGIPLPAETEYIISWKKAE
;
A
#
# COMPACT_ATOMS: atom_id res chain seq x y z
N MET A 1 -9.18 -2.75 -16.98
CA MET A 1 -9.95 -3.71 -16.12
C MET A 1 -9.99 -3.10 -14.73
N ILE A 2 -11.16 -2.74 -14.22
CA ILE A 2 -11.27 -1.92 -13.00
C ILE A 2 -11.22 -2.83 -11.79
N LEU A 3 -10.21 -2.67 -10.93
CA LEU A 3 -10.03 -3.41 -9.68
C LEU A 3 -11.25 -3.32 -8.74
N SER A 4 -11.99 -2.23 -8.82
CA SER A 4 -13.14 -1.88 -7.96
C SER A 4 -14.52 -2.21 -8.57
N SER A 5 -14.59 -3.01 -9.64
CA SER A 5 -15.89 -3.29 -10.31
C SER A 5 -16.84 -4.16 -9.49
N ASN A 6 -16.33 -4.88 -8.47
CA ASN A 6 -17.13 -5.77 -7.62
C ASN A 6 -16.62 -5.70 -6.17
N ALA A 7 -17.42 -5.15 -5.26
CA ALA A 7 -17.06 -4.97 -3.85
C ALA A 7 -16.73 -6.29 -3.14
N ALA A 8 -17.46 -7.37 -3.43
CA ALA A 8 -17.21 -8.66 -2.78
C ALA A 8 -15.90 -9.31 -3.25
N GLU A 9 -15.57 -9.18 -4.54
CA GLU A 9 -14.28 -9.68 -5.08
C GLU A 9 -13.10 -8.84 -4.55
N LEU A 10 -13.27 -7.53 -4.46
CA LEU A 10 -12.25 -6.64 -3.89
C LEU A 10 -12.04 -6.94 -2.40
N GLU A 11 -13.12 -7.05 -1.60
CA GLU A 11 -13.03 -7.42 -0.19
C GLU A 11 -12.31 -8.76 -0.02
N LYS A 12 -12.66 -9.77 -0.84
CA LYS A 12 -11.99 -11.07 -0.83
C LYS A 12 -10.50 -10.91 -1.12
N ALA A 13 -10.12 -10.16 -2.14
CA ALA A 13 -8.71 -9.92 -2.49
C ALA A 13 -7.95 -9.26 -1.33
N ILE A 14 -8.52 -8.22 -0.71
CA ILE A 14 -7.93 -7.52 0.44
C ILE A 14 -7.73 -8.46 1.63
N ARG A 15 -8.73 -9.27 1.96
CA ARG A 15 -8.67 -10.18 3.12
C ARG A 15 -7.74 -11.37 2.91
N GLU A 16 -7.69 -11.91 1.70
CA GLU A 16 -6.89 -13.10 1.38
C GLU A 16 -5.44 -12.76 1.00
N ARG A 17 -5.18 -11.53 0.50
CA ARG A 17 -3.84 -11.11 0.11
C ARG A 17 -2.85 -11.25 1.29
N ARG A 18 -1.73 -11.82 0.98
CA ARG A 18 -0.61 -11.96 1.94
C ARG A 18 0.73 -11.60 1.28
N SER A 19 1.69 -11.24 2.09
CA SER A 19 3.08 -11.11 1.67
C SER A 19 3.63 -12.47 1.25
N VAL A 20 4.03 -12.60 0.00
CA VAL A 20 4.63 -13.83 -0.58
C VAL A 20 6.14 -13.64 -0.66
N ARG A 21 6.89 -14.55 -0.06
CA ARG A 21 8.36 -14.50 -0.03
C ARG A 21 9.00 -15.75 -0.62
N THR A 22 8.17 -16.72 -1.02
CA THR A 22 8.62 -17.97 -1.65
C THR A 22 7.89 -18.13 -2.97
N PHE A 23 8.65 -18.11 -4.05
CA PHE A 23 8.14 -18.12 -5.42
C PHE A 23 8.46 -19.44 -6.10
N GLU A 24 7.69 -19.80 -7.14
CA GLU A 24 8.05 -20.89 -8.03
C GLU A 24 9.28 -20.49 -8.86
N ASP A 25 10.19 -21.46 -9.09
CA ASP A 25 11.37 -21.24 -9.94
C ASP A 25 10.97 -21.35 -11.43
N ARG A 26 10.23 -20.33 -11.88
CA ARG A 26 9.85 -20.14 -13.29
C ARG A 26 9.55 -18.69 -13.61
N GLU A 27 9.78 -18.32 -14.85
CA GLU A 27 9.45 -16.99 -15.34
C GLU A 27 7.93 -16.73 -15.30
N VAL A 28 7.58 -15.48 -15.05
CA VAL A 28 6.19 -15.00 -15.21
C VAL A 28 5.86 -14.98 -16.70
N TRP A 29 4.71 -15.51 -17.06
CA TRP A 29 4.29 -15.55 -18.46
C TRP A 29 4.12 -14.14 -19.00
N LYS A 30 4.47 -13.97 -20.27
CA LYS A 30 4.36 -12.69 -20.96
C LYS A 30 2.95 -12.12 -20.90
N GLU A 31 1.92 -12.96 -21.06
CA GLU A 31 0.52 -12.54 -21.00
C GLU A 31 0.13 -11.93 -19.64
N ASP A 32 0.68 -12.44 -18.55
CA ASP A 32 0.41 -11.91 -17.22
C ASP A 32 1.19 -10.61 -16.97
N LEU A 33 2.40 -10.48 -17.52
CA LEU A 33 3.14 -9.23 -17.51
C LEU A 33 2.44 -8.15 -18.35
N ASP A 34 1.97 -8.49 -19.56
CA ASP A 34 1.24 -7.57 -20.44
C ASP A 34 -0.04 -7.04 -19.74
N LYS A 35 -0.74 -7.89 -18.96
CA LYS A 35 -1.89 -7.45 -18.15
C LYS A 35 -1.50 -6.48 -17.02
N LEU A 36 -0.38 -6.76 -16.33
CA LEU A 36 0.13 -5.87 -15.29
C LEU A 36 0.57 -4.53 -15.88
N GLU A 37 1.29 -4.54 -17.01
CA GLU A 37 1.70 -3.33 -17.70
C GLU A 37 0.48 -2.49 -18.15
N ALA A 38 -0.52 -3.12 -18.74
CA ALA A 38 -1.76 -2.45 -19.13
C ALA A 38 -2.48 -1.85 -17.92
N PHE A 39 -2.54 -2.58 -16.80
CA PHE A 39 -3.15 -2.06 -15.58
C PHE A 39 -2.38 -0.86 -15.01
N ILE A 40 -1.04 -0.89 -15.02
CA ILE A 40 -0.19 0.21 -14.57
C ILE A 40 -0.45 1.50 -15.38
N GLN A 41 -0.71 1.38 -16.69
CA GLN A 41 -1.02 2.53 -17.54
C GLN A 41 -2.41 3.14 -17.29
N GLU A 42 -3.33 2.38 -16.66
CA GLU A 42 -4.70 2.81 -16.35
C GLU A 42 -4.84 3.32 -14.90
N LEU A 43 -3.76 3.32 -14.09
CA LEU A 43 -3.81 3.79 -12.71
C LEU A 43 -4.20 5.26 -12.65
N ASP A 44 -5.14 5.57 -11.75
CA ASP A 44 -5.47 6.95 -11.43
C ASP A 44 -4.40 7.58 -10.51
N ASP A 45 -4.20 8.87 -10.66
CA ASP A 45 -3.26 9.65 -9.85
C ASP A 45 -3.99 10.82 -9.15
N PRO A 46 -4.66 10.54 -8.04
CA PRO A 46 -5.40 11.58 -7.31
C PRO A 46 -4.48 12.59 -6.58
N PHE A 47 -3.16 12.37 -6.63
CA PHE A 47 -2.16 13.21 -5.95
C PHE A 47 -1.38 14.11 -6.92
N ASP A 48 -1.62 13.98 -8.23
CA ASP A 48 -0.79 14.62 -9.28
C ASP A 48 0.71 14.32 -9.11
N LYS A 49 1.02 13.02 -8.88
CA LYS A 49 2.38 12.50 -8.67
C LYS A 49 2.66 11.37 -9.64
N LYS A 50 3.29 11.70 -10.75
CA LYS A 50 3.70 10.68 -11.72
C LYS A 50 4.69 9.69 -11.10
N ILE A 51 4.28 8.42 -10.98
CA ILE A 51 5.14 7.34 -10.54
C ILE A 51 5.61 6.56 -11.76
N GLU A 52 6.92 6.40 -11.90
CA GLU A 52 7.51 5.61 -12.97
C GLU A 52 7.81 4.20 -12.48
N TYR A 53 7.17 3.20 -13.10
CA TYR A 53 7.40 1.80 -12.79
C TYR A 53 8.27 1.12 -13.83
N ARG A 54 9.12 0.17 -13.39
CA ARG A 54 9.90 -0.72 -14.25
C ARG A 54 9.92 -2.14 -13.72
N PHE A 55 9.74 -3.10 -14.63
CA PHE A 55 10.06 -4.49 -14.37
C PHE A 55 11.56 -4.70 -14.51
N LEU A 56 12.20 -5.26 -13.48
CA LEU A 56 13.65 -5.43 -13.38
C LEU A 56 13.95 -6.92 -13.15
N LYS A 57 14.68 -7.54 -14.07
CA LYS A 57 15.14 -8.93 -13.89
C LYS A 57 16.28 -8.99 -12.88
N ALA A 58 16.13 -9.84 -11.88
CA ALA A 58 17.08 -9.95 -10.77
C ALA A 58 18.50 -10.29 -11.24
N LYS A 59 18.63 -11.25 -12.15
CA LYS A 59 19.94 -11.69 -12.67
C LYS A 59 20.64 -10.64 -13.49
N GLU A 60 19.92 -9.88 -14.33
CA GLU A 60 20.49 -8.85 -15.22
C GLU A 60 21.08 -7.69 -14.42
N HIS A 61 20.43 -7.30 -13.33
CA HIS A 61 20.82 -6.16 -12.50
C HIS A 61 21.46 -6.55 -11.16
N LYS A 62 21.68 -7.86 -10.91
CA LYS A 62 22.23 -8.39 -9.66
C LYS A 62 21.41 -7.96 -8.43
N LEU A 63 20.09 -7.94 -8.57
CA LEU A 63 19.17 -7.57 -7.50
C LEU A 63 19.02 -8.72 -6.50
N THR A 64 19.03 -8.40 -5.23
CA THR A 64 18.90 -9.40 -4.17
C THR A 64 18.09 -8.87 -3.00
N SER A 65 17.35 -9.78 -2.37
CA SER A 65 16.74 -9.56 -1.07
C SER A 65 16.93 -10.81 -0.22
N PRO A 66 17.58 -10.71 0.97
CA PRO A 66 17.86 -11.88 1.79
C PRO A 66 16.60 -12.53 2.38
N VAL A 67 15.43 -11.91 2.23
CA VAL A 67 14.15 -12.40 2.77
C VAL A 67 13.31 -13.15 1.75
N LEU A 68 13.76 -13.24 0.50
CA LEU A 68 13.06 -13.86 -0.61
C LEU A 68 13.70 -15.17 -1.05
N SER A 69 12.98 -15.95 -1.84
CA SER A 69 13.45 -17.20 -2.45
C SER A 69 12.65 -17.50 -3.71
N GLY A 70 13.37 -17.76 -4.82
CA GLY A 70 12.79 -18.15 -6.11
C GLY A 70 12.31 -16.97 -6.97
N GLU A 71 12.50 -15.74 -6.52
CA GLU A 71 12.19 -14.55 -7.29
C GLU A 71 13.21 -14.32 -8.41
N ASP A 72 12.76 -13.90 -9.58
CA ASP A 72 13.61 -13.51 -10.72
C ASP A 72 13.22 -12.15 -11.30
N LEU A 73 12.05 -11.62 -10.91
CA LEU A 73 11.51 -10.37 -11.42
C LEU A 73 11.04 -9.49 -10.27
N TYR A 74 11.34 -8.20 -10.39
CA TYR A 74 10.85 -7.16 -9.48
C TYR A 74 10.11 -6.08 -10.24
N LEU A 75 9.11 -5.50 -9.61
CA LEU A 75 8.56 -4.21 -9.99
C LEU A 75 9.15 -3.16 -9.03
N ALA A 76 9.89 -2.22 -9.58
CA ALA A 76 10.38 -1.04 -8.86
C ALA A 76 9.65 0.20 -9.35
N GLY A 77 9.36 1.12 -8.44
CA GLY A 77 8.76 2.40 -8.76
C GLY A 77 9.56 3.55 -8.18
N LYS A 78 9.59 4.68 -8.88
CA LYS A 78 10.21 5.91 -8.40
C LYS A 78 9.28 7.10 -8.59
N VAL A 79 9.41 8.08 -7.71
CA VAL A 79 8.61 9.30 -7.70
C VAL A 79 9.48 10.50 -7.35
N LYS A 80 9.16 11.69 -7.85
CA LYS A 80 9.84 12.92 -7.44
C LYS A 80 9.60 13.20 -5.97
N LYS A 81 10.66 13.64 -5.27
CA LYS A 81 10.59 14.09 -3.88
C LYS A 81 9.58 15.24 -3.74
N GLY A 82 8.81 15.25 -2.68
CA GLY A 82 7.86 16.33 -2.42
C GLY A 82 6.71 15.94 -1.51
N HIS A 83 5.86 16.90 -1.24
CA HIS A 83 4.68 16.72 -0.41
C HIS A 83 3.77 15.62 -0.99
N LEU A 84 3.29 14.71 -0.17
CA LEU A 84 2.46 13.53 -0.50
C LEU A 84 3.09 12.51 -1.45
N SER A 85 4.35 12.62 -1.84
CA SER A 85 4.99 11.68 -2.77
C SER A 85 5.02 10.24 -2.23
N ASP A 86 5.32 10.06 -0.95
CA ASP A 86 5.33 8.74 -0.29
C ASP A 86 3.91 8.16 -0.19
N VAL A 87 2.91 9.01 0.11
CA VAL A 87 1.50 8.62 0.15
C VAL A 87 1.02 8.18 -1.23
N ALA A 88 1.32 8.98 -2.26
CA ALA A 88 0.98 8.67 -3.65
C ALA A 88 1.62 7.36 -4.12
N PHE A 89 2.89 7.14 -3.76
CA PHE A 89 3.58 5.90 -4.06
C PHE A 89 2.91 4.69 -3.41
N GLY A 90 2.59 4.78 -2.12
CA GLY A 90 1.87 3.74 -1.39
C GLY A 90 0.52 3.42 -2.00
N TYR A 91 -0.26 4.45 -2.31
CA TYR A 91 -1.56 4.36 -2.96
C TYR A 91 -1.50 3.68 -4.33
N SER A 92 -0.55 4.07 -5.16
CA SER A 92 -0.41 3.55 -6.52
C SER A 92 0.09 2.10 -6.53
N LEU A 93 1.17 1.78 -5.80
CA LEU A 93 1.73 0.43 -5.82
C LEU A 93 0.79 -0.59 -5.17
N GLU A 94 0.00 -0.24 -4.15
CA GLU A 94 -0.93 -1.19 -3.54
C GLU A 94 -2.06 -1.59 -4.51
N GLN A 95 -2.49 -0.71 -5.39
CA GLN A 95 -3.45 -1.09 -6.45
C GLN A 95 -2.86 -2.18 -7.35
N ILE A 96 -1.58 -2.05 -7.73
CA ILE A 96 -0.88 -3.08 -8.51
C ILE A 96 -0.76 -4.38 -7.71
N VAL A 97 -0.45 -4.30 -6.42
CA VAL A 97 -0.35 -5.45 -5.52
C VAL A 97 -1.67 -6.20 -5.40
N LEU A 98 -2.79 -5.50 -5.26
CA LEU A 98 -4.12 -6.09 -5.19
C LEU A 98 -4.52 -6.71 -6.55
N TYR A 99 -4.24 -6.02 -7.66
CA TYR A 99 -4.49 -6.55 -8.99
C TYR A 99 -3.66 -7.81 -9.27
N ALA A 100 -2.37 -7.81 -8.93
CA ALA A 100 -1.49 -8.96 -9.04
C ALA A 100 -2.04 -10.16 -8.25
N TRP A 101 -2.53 -9.92 -7.02
CA TRP A 101 -3.15 -10.96 -6.21
C TRP A 101 -4.38 -11.59 -6.89
N GLN A 102 -5.25 -10.78 -7.51
CA GLN A 102 -6.40 -11.28 -8.27
C GLN A 102 -5.97 -12.13 -9.48
N GLN A 103 -4.80 -11.83 -10.06
CA GLN A 103 -4.18 -12.63 -11.13
C GLN A 103 -3.38 -13.83 -10.58
N ARG A 104 -3.42 -14.12 -9.26
CA ARG A 104 -2.65 -15.18 -8.58
C ARG A 104 -1.14 -14.99 -8.66
N ILE A 105 -0.69 -13.76 -8.80
CA ILE A 105 0.71 -13.37 -8.76
C ILE A 105 1.05 -12.92 -7.34
N GLY A 106 2.10 -13.50 -6.78
CA GLY A 106 2.62 -13.19 -5.45
C GLY A 106 3.44 -11.91 -5.46
N THR A 107 3.27 -11.13 -4.40
CA THR A 107 3.98 -9.86 -4.15
C THR A 107 4.32 -9.73 -2.66
N VAL A 108 5.27 -8.85 -2.35
CA VAL A 108 5.53 -8.38 -0.98
C VAL A 108 6.22 -7.03 -1.02
N TRP A 109 5.83 -6.12 -0.15
CA TRP A 109 6.49 -4.83 0.03
C TRP A 109 7.90 -5.02 0.62
N ILE A 110 8.93 -4.54 -0.07
CA ILE A 110 10.35 -4.58 0.35
C ILE A 110 10.90 -3.16 0.31
N ALA A 111 11.23 -2.62 1.49
CA ALA A 111 11.85 -1.31 1.63
C ALA A 111 13.27 -1.39 2.23
N GLY A 112 13.45 -2.12 3.34
CA GLY A 112 14.70 -2.14 4.09
C GLY A 112 15.59 -3.39 3.86
N THR A 113 15.06 -4.45 3.24
CA THR A 113 15.76 -5.73 3.07
C THR A 113 16.11 -6.01 1.61
N LEU A 114 16.82 -5.09 0.98
CA LEU A 114 17.27 -5.17 -0.42
C LEU A 114 18.67 -4.55 -0.56
N ASN A 115 19.39 -4.90 -1.62
CA ASN A 115 20.61 -4.21 -2.01
C ASN A 115 20.27 -2.89 -2.75
N ARG A 116 19.87 -1.88 -1.99
CA ARG A 116 19.26 -0.64 -2.44
C ARG A 116 20.00 0.01 -3.62
N ASP A 117 21.31 0.19 -3.54
CA ASP A 117 22.13 0.81 -4.60
C ASP A 117 21.95 0.14 -5.97
N ALA A 118 21.82 -1.20 -5.99
CA ALA A 118 21.62 -1.93 -7.24
C ALA A 118 20.24 -1.68 -7.84
N PHE A 119 19.19 -1.58 -6.99
CA PHE A 119 17.83 -1.25 -7.43
C PHE A 119 17.74 0.19 -7.92
N GLU A 120 18.30 1.15 -7.20
CA GLU A 120 18.31 2.57 -7.56
C GLU A 120 19.04 2.79 -8.90
N LYS A 121 20.18 2.12 -9.09
CA LYS A 121 20.89 2.13 -10.36
C LYS A 121 20.06 1.50 -11.50
N ALA A 122 19.41 0.37 -11.25
CA ALA A 122 18.62 -0.35 -12.25
C ALA A 122 17.40 0.44 -12.71
N ILE A 123 16.71 1.12 -11.78
CA ILE A 123 15.56 1.97 -12.13
C ILE A 123 16.00 3.33 -12.73
N GLY A 124 17.27 3.69 -12.58
CA GLY A 124 17.78 4.98 -13.03
C GLY A 124 17.31 6.14 -12.17
N LEU A 125 17.41 5.98 -10.83
CA LEU A 125 16.99 6.98 -9.85
C LEU A 125 17.76 8.29 -10.04
N GLN A 126 17.05 9.43 -10.05
CA GLN A 126 17.66 10.76 -10.13
C GLN A 126 17.76 11.39 -8.73
N PRO A 127 18.60 12.41 -8.52
CA PRO A 127 18.79 13.03 -7.19
C PRO A 127 17.52 13.65 -6.59
N ASP A 128 16.57 14.08 -7.43
CA ASP A 128 15.28 14.65 -7.04
C ASP A 128 14.17 13.60 -6.93
N GLU A 129 14.52 12.31 -7.01
CA GLU A 129 13.59 11.19 -6.92
C GLU A 129 13.86 10.33 -5.69
N VAL A 130 12.84 9.57 -5.28
CA VAL A 130 12.93 8.51 -4.29
C VAL A 130 12.35 7.22 -4.86
N MET A 131 12.87 6.08 -4.39
CA MET A 131 12.34 4.74 -4.60
C MET A 131 11.97 4.17 -3.21
N PRO A 132 10.75 4.44 -2.70
CA PRO A 132 10.39 4.07 -1.33
C PRO A 132 10.44 2.57 -1.07
N ALA A 133 9.95 1.77 -2.02
CA ALA A 133 9.92 0.32 -1.93
C ALA A 133 9.92 -0.33 -3.32
N VAL A 134 10.14 -1.65 -3.33
CA VAL A 134 9.99 -2.52 -4.50
C VAL A 134 9.13 -3.72 -4.13
N THR A 135 8.63 -4.44 -5.12
CA THR A 135 7.96 -5.73 -4.92
C THR A 135 8.48 -6.77 -5.91
N PRO A 136 8.77 -8.01 -5.46
CA PRO A 136 8.94 -9.12 -6.38
C PRO A 136 7.62 -9.45 -7.06
N ILE A 137 7.69 -9.96 -8.28
CA ILE A 137 6.58 -10.43 -9.09
C ILE A 137 6.84 -11.87 -9.47
N GLY A 138 5.98 -12.79 -9.06
CA GLY A 138 6.18 -14.20 -9.37
C GLY A 138 5.02 -15.09 -8.97
N TYR A 139 5.01 -16.32 -9.43
CA TYR A 139 3.99 -17.29 -9.02
C TYR A 139 4.27 -17.81 -7.62
N ILE A 140 3.20 -17.99 -6.86
CA ILE A 140 3.27 -18.39 -5.45
C ILE A 140 3.68 -19.86 -5.35
N ALA A 141 4.78 -20.16 -4.67
CA ALA A 141 5.20 -21.56 -4.45
C ALA A 141 4.13 -22.35 -3.69
N LYS A 142 3.96 -23.62 -4.05
CA LYS A 142 3.00 -24.53 -3.39
C LYS A 142 3.27 -24.72 -1.90
N LYS A 143 4.53 -24.60 -1.48
CA LYS A 143 4.96 -24.73 -0.07
C LYS A 143 5.66 -23.43 0.34
N MET A 144 5.17 -22.83 1.41
CA MET A 144 5.83 -21.69 2.06
C MET A 144 7.12 -22.15 2.74
N ALA A 145 8.21 -21.41 2.55
CA ALA A 145 9.45 -21.66 3.25
C ALA A 145 9.26 -21.45 4.77
N LEU A 146 9.95 -22.26 5.58
CA LEU A 146 9.90 -22.16 7.05
C LEU A 146 10.25 -20.76 7.54
N ARG A 147 11.23 -20.13 6.88
CA ARG A 147 11.65 -18.74 7.16
C ARG A 147 10.50 -17.74 6.98
N GLU A 148 9.72 -17.85 5.90
CA GLU A 148 8.56 -16.99 5.66
C GLU A 148 7.53 -17.16 6.79
N THR A 149 7.27 -18.40 7.21
CA THR A 149 6.36 -18.68 8.32
C THR A 149 6.82 -18.03 9.62
N LEU A 150 8.13 -18.11 9.93
CA LEU A 150 8.70 -17.48 11.13
C LEU A 150 8.63 -15.95 11.08
N MET A 151 8.92 -15.36 9.93
CA MET A 151 8.82 -13.90 9.75
C MET A 151 7.38 -13.41 9.95
N ARG A 152 6.39 -14.08 9.34
CA ARG A 152 4.97 -13.73 9.51
C ARG A 152 4.54 -13.76 10.96
N LYS A 153 4.96 -14.79 11.72
CA LYS A 153 4.70 -14.89 13.17
C LYS A 153 5.38 -13.76 13.94
N GLY A 154 6.64 -13.46 13.62
CA GLY A 154 7.43 -12.42 14.30
C GLY A 154 6.80 -11.03 14.22
N VAL A 155 6.28 -10.64 13.06
CA VAL A 155 5.60 -9.34 12.86
C VAL A 155 4.10 -9.39 13.15
N LYS A 156 3.58 -10.52 13.63
CA LYS A 156 2.13 -10.72 13.87
C LYS A 156 1.30 -10.34 12.63
N ALA A 157 1.72 -10.79 11.45
CA ALA A 157 1.21 -10.35 10.14
C ALA A 157 -0.31 -10.50 9.97
N ASP A 158 -0.94 -11.42 10.71
CA ASP A 158 -2.36 -11.73 10.62
C ASP A 158 -3.21 -11.02 11.70
N THR A 159 -2.59 -10.15 12.51
CA THR A 159 -3.32 -9.36 13.52
C THR A 159 -3.60 -7.96 13.04
N ARG A 160 -4.69 -7.38 13.53
CA ARG A 160 -5.05 -5.98 13.28
C ARG A 160 -5.39 -5.29 14.60
N LEU A 161 -5.07 -4.01 14.69
CA LEU A 161 -5.52 -3.19 15.81
C LEU A 161 -7.06 -3.13 15.82
N PRO A 162 -7.70 -3.00 17.00
CA PRO A 162 -9.13 -2.80 17.09
C PRO A 162 -9.60 -1.58 16.29
N PHE A 163 -10.78 -1.69 15.67
CA PHE A 163 -11.38 -0.67 14.82
C PHE A 163 -11.46 0.69 15.54
N GLU A 164 -11.94 0.70 16.76
CA GLU A 164 -12.12 1.86 17.63
C GLU A 164 -10.80 2.52 18.09
N LYS A 165 -9.65 1.88 17.87
CA LYS A 165 -8.32 2.47 18.13
C LYS A 165 -7.74 3.18 16.91
N LEU A 166 -8.32 2.95 15.74
CA LEU A 166 -7.86 3.49 14.48
C LEU A 166 -8.79 4.60 13.96
N PHE A 167 -10.09 4.48 14.24
CA PHE A 167 -11.10 5.32 13.64
C PHE A 167 -11.94 6.05 14.69
N PHE A 168 -12.26 7.30 14.42
CA PHE A 168 -12.85 8.23 15.36
C PHE A 168 -13.99 9.01 14.70
N LYS A 169 -14.90 9.57 15.52
CA LYS A 169 -16.00 10.42 15.09
C LYS A 169 -15.78 11.84 15.58
N ASP A 170 -15.81 12.81 14.67
CA ASP A 170 -15.71 14.26 14.91
C ASP A 170 -14.46 14.73 15.68
N GLY A 171 -13.56 13.80 16.03
CA GLY A 171 -12.30 14.08 16.72
C GLY A 171 -11.75 12.86 17.45
N PHE A 172 -10.47 12.89 17.79
CA PHE A 172 -9.74 11.76 18.39
C PHE A 172 -10.24 11.33 19.80
N GLY A 173 -11.09 12.14 20.44
CA GLY A 173 -11.66 11.81 21.75
C GLY A 173 -12.82 10.80 21.69
N THR A 174 -13.41 10.56 20.54
CA THR A 174 -14.61 9.73 20.36
C THR A 174 -14.34 8.59 19.39
N PRO A 175 -14.15 7.34 19.84
CA PRO A 175 -14.02 6.20 18.96
C PRO A 175 -15.23 6.05 18.03
N LEU A 176 -14.99 5.73 16.77
CA LEU A 176 -16.05 5.42 15.82
C LEU A 176 -16.60 4.03 16.11
N THR A 177 -17.92 3.94 16.27
CA THR A 177 -18.61 2.65 16.35
C THR A 177 -18.90 2.15 14.95
N ASP A 178 -18.54 0.90 14.67
CA ASP A 178 -18.90 0.24 13.41
C ASP A 178 -20.42 -0.02 13.41
N ASP A 179 -21.14 0.73 12.59
CA ASP A 179 -22.60 0.62 12.42
C ASP A 179 -22.98 -0.27 11.23
N GLY A 180 -21.98 -0.90 10.57
CA GLY A 180 -22.15 -1.70 9.35
C GLY A 180 -22.42 -0.87 8.09
N GLY A 181 -22.34 0.46 8.18
CA GLY A 181 -22.48 1.37 7.04
C GLY A 181 -21.32 1.26 6.05
N ASP A 182 -21.53 1.80 4.87
CA ASP A 182 -20.56 1.65 3.76
C ASP A 182 -19.22 2.33 4.04
N ILE A 183 -19.20 3.46 4.74
CA ILE A 183 -17.94 4.12 5.17
C ILE A 183 -17.21 3.24 6.19
N CYS A 184 -17.92 2.62 7.14
CA CYS A 184 -17.31 1.68 8.09
C CYS A 184 -16.74 0.44 7.38
N LYS A 185 -17.42 -0.07 6.34
CA LYS A 185 -16.86 -1.15 5.48
C LYS A 185 -15.59 -0.73 4.77
N ALA A 186 -15.55 0.48 4.21
CA ALA A 186 -14.36 0.99 3.55
C ALA A 186 -13.19 1.19 4.55
N LEU A 187 -13.47 1.69 5.76
CA LEU A 187 -12.49 1.79 6.85
C LEU A 187 -12.03 0.41 7.33
N GLU A 188 -12.92 -0.58 7.36
CA GLU A 188 -12.53 -1.96 7.67
C GLU A 188 -11.56 -2.51 6.62
N MET A 189 -11.75 -2.22 5.32
CA MET A 189 -10.79 -2.61 4.29
C MET A 189 -9.46 -1.89 4.45
N LEU A 190 -9.44 -0.61 4.80
CA LEU A 190 -8.23 0.10 5.17
C LEU A 190 -7.53 -0.59 6.35
N ARG A 191 -8.25 -1.02 7.38
CA ARG A 191 -7.70 -1.72 8.55
C ARG A 191 -6.98 -3.02 8.16
N PHE A 192 -7.38 -3.69 7.08
CA PHE A 192 -6.73 -4.89 6.55
C PHE A 192 -5.47 -4.60 5.72
N ALA A 193 -5.20 -3.36 5.36
CA ALA A 193 -4.04 -2.97 4.59
C ALA A 193 -2.72 -3.49 5.22
N PRO A 194 -1.69 -3.83 4.45
CA PRO A 194 -0.38 -4.13 4.98
C PRO A 194 0.35 -2.85 5.41
N SER A 195 1.28 -2.99 6.35
CA SER A 195 2.18 -1.92 6.74
C SER A 195 3.55 -2.46 7.13
N ALA A 196 4.55 -1.61 7.13
CA ALA A 196 5.89 -1.93 7.59
C ALA A 196 5.84 -2.51 9.01
N VAL A 197 6.35 -3.74 9.16
CA VAL A 197 6.36 -4.50 10.43
C VAL A 197 4.98 -4.55 11.12
N ASN A 198 3.90 -4.43 10.34
CA ASN A 198 2.50 -4.42 10.81
C ASN A 198 2.18 -3.30 11.81
N LYS A 199 2.78 -2.11 11.63
CA LYS A 199 2.61 -0.95 12.52
C LYS A 199 1.24 -0.29 12.46
N GLN A 200 0.59 -0.32 11.31
CA GLN A 200 -0.75 0.24 11.11
C GLN A 200 -0.81 1.74 11.52
N PRO A 201 0.00 2.61 10.88
CA PRO A 201 0.19 3.98 11.33
C PRO A 201 -1.00 4.90 11.04
N TRP A 202 -1.93 4.46 10.23
CA TRP A 202 -3.10 5.25 9.84
C TRP A 202 -4.07 5.48 10.99
N ARG A 203 -4.66 6.68 11.01
CA ARG A 203 -5.81 7.04 11.81
C ARG A 203 -6.81 7.76 10.91
N ALA A 204 -8.11 7.63 11.19
CA ALA A 204 -9.12 8.40 10.48
C ALA A 204 -10.14 9.00 11.42
N VAL A 205 -10.59 10.20 11.10
CA VAL A 205 -11.71 10.88 11.77
C VAL A 205 -12.82 11.09 10.75
N VAL A 206 -14.00 10.57 11.04
CA VAL A 206 -15.20 10.74 10.21
C VAL A 206 -15.99 11.91 10.76
N SER A 207 -16.24 12.92 9.91
CA SER A 207 -17.02 14.13 10.24
C SER A 207 -18.00 14.42 9.12
N GLY A 208 -19.28 14.12 9.32
CA GLY A 208 -20.29 14.21 8.28
C GLY A 208 -19.95 13.36 7.05
N ASP A 209 -19.88 13.98 5.88
CA ASP A 209 -19.54 13.33 4.60
C ASP A 209 -18.04 13.32 4.29
N THR A 210 -17.20 13.64 5.28
CA THR A 210 -15.75 13.72 5.10
C THR A 210 -15.03 12.75 6.02
N VAL A 211 -14.00 12.10 5.50
CA VAL A 211 -13.07 11.26 6.26
C VAL A 211 -11.68 11.87 6.20
N HIS A 212 -11.15 12.28 7.34
CA HIS A 212 -9.82 12.90 7.46
C HIS A 212 -8.81 11.84 7.89
N PHE A 213 -7.71 11.71 7.15
CA PHE A 213 -6.68 10.70 7.38
C PHE A 213 -5.43 11.33 7.99
N TYR A 214 -4.86 10.61 8.92
CA TYR A 214 -3.70 11.01 9.70
C TYR A 214 -2.69 9.89 9.79
N GLU A 215 -1.43 10.26 9.92
CA GLU A 215 -0.35 9.37 10.32
C GLU A 215 -0.13 9.45 11.82
N LYS A 216 -0.02 8.31 12.49
CA LYS A 216 0.52 8.18 13.84
C LYS A 216 1.95 7.72 13.73
N LYS A 217 2.90 8.64 13.98
CA LYS A 217 4.34 8.41 13.79
C LYS A 217 4.93 7.48 14.82
N ASP A 218 5.78 6.58 14.36
CA ASP A 218 6.71 5.79 15.16
C ASP A 218 8.15 6.22 14.84
N LYS A 219 9.04 6.12 15.82
CA LYS A 219 10.47 6.45 15.60
C LYS A 219 11.12 5.48 14.61
N GLY A 220 11.96 6.01 13.71
CA GLY A 220 12.81 5.24 12.81
C GLY A 220 12.18 4.89 11.46
N TYR A 221 11.08 5.53 11.07
CA TYR A 221 10.42 5.34 9.77
C TYR A 221 10.50 6.57 8.87
N ASP A 222 10.64 7.75 9.47
CA ASP A 222 10.87 9.00 8.77
C ASP A 222 12.39 9.19 8.58
N HIS A 223 12.85 9.25 7.35
CA HIS A 223 14.23 9.45 6.92
C HIS A 223 14.44 10.82 6.26
N GLY A 224 13.55 11.77 6.51
CA GLY A 224 13.62 13.12 5.96
C GLY A 224 13.49 13.13 4.45
N GLU A 225 14.52 13.66 3.75
CA GLU A 225 14.49 13.74 2.28
C GLU A 225 14.50 12.38 1.55
N ASP A 226 14.87 11.30 2.25
CA ASP A 226 14.89 9.94 1.70
C ASP A 226 13.54 9.22 1.86
N GLY A 227 12.53 9.92 2.40
CA GLY A 227 11.15 9.48 2.47
C GLY A 227 10.70 9.01 3.84
N ASP A 228 9.39 8.83 3.98
CA ASP A 228 8.70 8.35 5.17
C ASP A 228 7.91 7.07 4.86
N LEU A 229 8.38 5.95 5.38
CA LEU A 229 7.74 4.64 5.15
C LEU A 229 6.35 4.54 5.78
N GLN A 230 6.05 5.30 6.83
CA GLN A 230 4.71 5.30 7.40
C GLN A 230 3.72 6.12 6.57
N LYS A 231 4.19 7.14 5.84
CA LYS A 231 3.38 7.82 4.81
C LYS A 231 3.09 6.91 3.63
N VAL A 232 4.05 6.06 3.22
CA VAL A 232 3.78 4.98 2.26
C VAL A 232 2.68 4.05 2.78
N ASP A 233 2.77 3.62 4.05
CA ASP A 233 1.75 2.77 4.68
C ASP A 233 0.36 3.44 4.72
N VAL A 234 0.28 4.75 5.00
CA VAL A 234 -0.97 5.52 4.92
C VAL A 234 -1.53 5.49 3.50
N GLY A 235 -0.67 5.68 2.49
CA GLY A 235 -1.05 5.57 1.08
C GLY A 235 -1.63 4.20 0.72
N ILE A 236 -1.02 3.12 1.22
CA ILE A 236 -1.54 1.74 1.08
C ILE A 236 -2.96 1.66 1.68
N GLY A 237 -3.15 2.18 2.89
CA GLY A 237 -4.46 2.20 3.54
C GLY A 237 -5.50 3.00 2.74
N LEU A 238 -5.11 4.17 2.22
CA LEU A 238 -5.96 5.00 1.36
C LEU A 238 -6.40 4.27 0.09
N ALA A 239 -5.52 3.49 -0.55
CA ALA A 239 -5.89 2.69 -1.71
C ALA A 239 -7.02 1.71 -1.39
N HIS A 240 -6.93 0.99 -0.26
CA HIS A 240 -7.99 0.09 0.19
C HIS A 240 -9.32 0.82 0.43
N PHE A 241 -9.28 1.96 1.11
CA PHE A 241 -10.46 2.77 1.41
C PHE A 241 -11.12 3.29 0.12
N VAL A 242 -10.36 3.97 -0.75
CA VAL A 242 -10.89 4.60 -1.97
C VAL A 242 -11.41 3.55 -2.96
N LEU A 243 -10.70 2.44 -3.13
CA LEU A 243 -11.15 1.34 -3.97
C LEU A 243 -12.48 0.76 -3.45
N MET A 244 -12.61 0.59 -2.13
CA MET A 244 -13.83 0.04 -1.56
C MET A 244 -15.00 1.02 -1.65
N THR A 245 -14.79 2.33 -1.42
CA THR A 245 -15.87 3.32 -1.62
C THR A 245 -16.36 3.32 -3.07
N LYS A 246 -15.44 3.32 -4.05
CA LYS A 246 -15.78 3.17 -5.48
C LYS A 246 -16.56 1.89 -5.77
N ALA A 247 -16.12 0.76 -5.21
CA ALA A 247 -16.80 -0.54 -5.41
C ALA A 247 -18.19 -0.62 -4.77
N LEU A 248 -18.45 0.16 -3.71
CA LEU A 248 -19.75 0.32 -3.07
C LEU A 248 -20.63 1.37 -3.77
N GLY A 249 -20.14 2.00 -4.85
CA GLY A 249 -20.87 3.05 -5.57
C GLY A 249 -20.89 4.40 -4.87
N ILE A 250 -19.99 4.62 -3.89
CA ILE A 250 -19.86 5.88 -3.19
C ILE A 250 -18.76 6.70 -3.88
N ASN A 251 -19.16 7.74 -4.59
CA ASN A 251 -18.25 8.65 -5.23
C ASN A 251 -17.70 9.65 -4.21
N GLY A 252 -16.46 10.06 -4.38
CA GLY A 252 -15.77 11.05 -3.58
C GLY A 252 -14.37 11.29 -4.11
N SER A 253 -13.71 12.30 -3.59
CA SER A 253 -12.36 12.72 -4.00
C SER A 253 -11.44 12.93 -2.80
N LEU A 254 -10.16 12.70 -3.02
CA LEU A 254 -9.11 13.10 -2.09
C LEU A 254 -8.84 14.60 -2.28
N GLU A 255 -8.75 15.34 -1.18
CA GLU A 255 -8.45 16.77 -1.17
C GLU A 255 -7.61 17.15 0.07
N GLU A 256 -6.76 18.14 -0.07
CA GLU A 256 -6.05 18.74 1.06
C GLU A 256 -6.97 19.74 1.75
N ALA A 257 -7.63 19.31 2.81
CA ALA A 257 -8.59 20.10 3.59
C ALA A 257 -8.46 19.75 5.07
N ASP A 258 -7.37 20.23 5.71
CA ASP A 258 -7.14 20.00 7.14
C ASP A 258 -8.27 20.66 7.96
N PRO A 259 -9.05 19.88 8.72
CA PRO A 259 -10.16 20.41 9.53
C PRO A 259 -9.69 21.15 10.79
N GLY A 260 -8.38 21.17 11.10
CA GLY A 260 -7.84 21.76 12.32
C GLY A 260 -8.25 21.02 13.60
N ILE A 261 -8.52 19.72 13.52
CA ILE A 261 -8.85 18.90 14.69
C ILE A 261 -7.62 18.85 15.62
N PRO A 262 -7.77 19.05 16.94
CA PRO A 262 -6.67 18.89 17.90
C PRO A 262 -6.02 17.50 17.78
N LEU A 263 -4.73 17.46 17.52
CA LEU A 263 -3.98 16.23 17.24
C LEU A 263 -3.41 15.62 18.52
N PRO A 264 -3.50 14.30 18.70
CA PRO A 264 -2.70 13.58 19.68
C PRO A 264 -1.20 13.73 19.39
N ALA A 265 -0.35 13.50 20.40
CA ALA A 265 1.09 13.50 20.20
C ALA A 265 1.52 12.56 19.08
N GLU A 266 2.55 12.93 18.32
CA GLU A 266 3.11 12.14 17.21
C GLU A 266 2.05 11.84 16.12
N THR A 267 1.10 12.73 15.91
CA THR A 267 0.05 12.57 14.87
C THR A 267 0.13 13.74 13.91
N GLU A 268 0.07 13.44 12.61
CA GLU A 268 0.12 14.42 11.52
C GLU A 268 -1.07 14.22 10.58
N TYR A 269 -1.71 15.33 10.16
CA TYR A 269 -2.72 15.29 9.10
C TYR A 269 -2.06 14.95 7.75
N ILE A 270 -2.72 14.11 6.98
CA ILE A 270 -2.23 13.69 5.65
C ILE A 270 -3.14 14.23 4.55
N ILE A 271 -4.42 13.83 4.54
CA ILE A 271 -5.36 14.17 3.48
C ILE A 271 -6.80 13.90 3.93
N SER A 272 -7.77 14.48 3.26
CA SER A 272 -9.19 14.19 3.46
C SER A 272 -9.78 13.49 2.24
N TRP A 273 -10.76 12.64 2.45
CA TRP A 273 -11.64 12.15 1.41
C TRP A 273 -13.04 12.73 1.65
N LYS A 274 -13.60 13.37 0.64
CA LYS A 274 -14.92 13.98 0.70
C LYS A 274 -15.87 13.27 -0.25
N LYS A 275 -17.01 12.85 0.28
CA LYS A 275 -18.07 12.25 -0.51
C LYS A 275 -18.64 13.29 -1.48
N ALA A 276 -18.85 12.88 -2.74
CA ALA A 276 -19.55 13.73 -3.72
C ALA A 276 -21.03 13.85 -3.36
N GLU A 277 -21.61 15.00 -3.68
CA GLU A 277 -23.04 15.28 -3.50
C GLU A 277 -23.92 14.38 -4.39
#